data_9c9888e2631173676089f05a9ff8935d
#
_entry.id   9c9888e2631173676089f05a9ff8935d
#
_cell.length_a   1.000
_cell.length_b   1.000
_cell.length_c   1.000
_cell.angle_alpha   90.00
_cell.angle_beta   90.00
_cell.angle_gamma   90.00
#
_symmetry.space_group_name_H-M   'P 1'
#
loop_
_entity.id
_entity.type
_entity.pdbx_description
1 polymer ?
#
loop_
_entity_poly.entity_id
_entity_poly.type
_entity_poly.pdbx_seq_one_letter_code
_entity_poly.pdbx_strand_id
1 'polypeptide(L)'
;MTVELNEKALEHARSLIRKGQTAKDVRDDWSEHAPTADEQNAYLDKHGWNEYGLWFLGIDTEASEETKGRYEFPYGDFRRVHRCGVISAESRAAQYDHDEIAKALAELHEMLDGEHA
;
A
#
# COMPACT_ATOMS: atom_id res chain seq x y z
N MET A 1 -17.56 6.54 -8.27
CA MET A 1 -16.15 6.17 -8.12
C MET A 1 -16.06 4.71 -7.69
N THR A 2 -15.35 3.89 -8.45
CA THR A 2 -15.24 2.45 -8.17
C THR A 2 -13.81 2.10 -7.82
N VAL A 3 -13.59 1.76 -6.55
CA VAL A 3 -12.26 1.36 -6.08
C VAL A 3 -12.28 -0.14 -5.80
N GLU A 4 -11.37 -0.86 -6.44
CA GLU A 4 -11.27 -2.32 -6.31
C GLU A 4 -9.92 -2.71 -5.74
N LEU A 5 -9.86 -3.91 -5.19
CA LEU A 5 -8.61 -4.48 -4.67
C LEU A 5 -7.61 -4.68 -5.80
N ASN A 6 -6.39 -4.19 -5.60
CA ASN A 6 -5.28 -4.40 -6.53
C ASN A 6 -4.55 -5.68 -6.12
N GLU A 7 -4.92 -6.80 -6.73
CA GLU A 7 -4.36 -8.09 -6.36
C GLU A 7 -2.86 -8.21 -6.62
N LYS A 8 -2.36 -7.53 -7.64
CA LYS A 8 -0.92 -7.52 -7.92
C LYS A 8 -0.15 -6.85 -6.80
N ALA A 9 -0.69 -5.76 -6.26
CA ALA A 9 -0.07 -5.08 -5.13
C ALA A 9 -0.11 -5.95 -3.88
N LEU A 10 -1.21 -6.67 -3.66
CA LEU A 10 -1.32 -7.58 -2.52
C LEU A 10 -0.24 -8.66 -2.57
N GLU A 11 -0.05 -9.29 -3.73
CA GLU A 11 1.00 -10.29 -3.90
C GLU A 11 2.39 -9.70 -3.72
N HIS A 12 2.59 -8.49 -4.22
CA HIS A 12 3.86 -7.79 -4.05
C HIS A 12 4.15 -7.52 -2.57
N ALA A 13 3.14 -7.03 -1.83
CA ALA A 13 3.27 -6.77 -0.40
C ALA A 13 3.58 -8.06 0.38
N ARG A 14 2.89 -9.15 0.06
CA ARG A 14 3.14 -10.45 0.69
C ARG A 14 4.59 -10.90 0.47
N SER A 15 5.07 -10.74 -0.76
CA SER A 15 6.44 -11.09 -1.12
C SER A 15 7.46 -10.28 -0.32
N LEU A 16 7.23 -8.98 -0.20
CA LEU A 16 8.12 -8.10 0.56
C LEU A 16 8.17 -8.50 2.05
N ILE A 17 7.01 -8.83 2.62
CA ILE A 17 6.95 -9.25 4.02
C ILE A 17 7.70 -10.56 4.23
N ARG A 18 7.53 -11.51 3.32
CA ARG A 18 8.23 -12.79 3.40
C ARG A 18 9.75 -12.64 3.30
N LYS A 19 10.20 -11.63 2.57
CA LYS A 19 11.63 -11.34 2.41
C LYS A 19 12.19 -10.51 3.56
N GLY A 20 11.36 -10.09 4.49
CA GLY A 20 11.78 -9.24 5.59
C GLY A 20 11.98 -7.78 5.23
N GLN A 21 11.48 -7.36 4.06
CA GLN A 21 11.57 -5.96 3.64
C GLN A 21 10.42 -5.16 4.23
N THR A 22 10.49 -4.94 5.53
CA THR A 22 9.44 -4.30 6.30
C THR A 22 10.03 -3.31 7.30
N ALA A 23 9.22 -2.30 7.64
CA ALA A 23 9.53 -1.38 8.74
C ALA A 23 8.43 -1.57 9.79
N LYS A 24 8.82 -1.99 10.98
CA LYS A 24 7.89 -2.30 12.08
C LYS A 24 7.58 -1.05 12.91
N ASP A 25 7.15 0.00 12.23
CA ASP A 25 6.84 1.26 12.89
C ASP A 25 5.52 1.20 13.65
N VAL A 26 5.34 2.18 14.53
CA VAL A 26 4.16 2.24 15.38
C VAL A 26 3.02 2.94 14.65
N ARG A 27 1.82 2.76 15.17
CA ARG A 27 0.63 3.43 14.69
C ARG A 27 0.84 4.95 14.71
N ASP A 28 0.28 5.61 13.72
CA ASP A 28 0.30 7.08 13.57
C ASP A 28 1.62 7.68 13.08
N ASP A 29 2.60 6.85 12.74
CA ASP A 29 3.86 7.33 12.16
C ASP A 29 3.82 7.45 10.64
N TRP A 30 2.73 7.05 9.98
CA TRP A 30 2.67 7.00 8.52
C TRP A 30 2.91 8.36 7.86
N SER A 31 2.43 9.44 8.46
CA SER A 31 2.63 10.78 7.89
C SER A 31 4.11 11.16 7.80
N GLU A 32 4.96 10.57 8.64
CA GLU A 32 6.39 10.83 8.64
C GLU A 32 7.16 9.92 7.68
N HIS A 33 6.58 8.77 7.32
CA HIS A 33 7.24 7.76 6.49
C HIS A 33 6.67 7.65 5.09
N ALA A 34 5.49 8.22 4.85
CA ALA A 34 4.86 8.16 3.54
C ALA A 34 5.71 8.92 2.51
N PRO A 35 5.83 8.40 1.28
CA PRO A 35 6.62 9.07 0.25
C PRO A 35 6.07 10.46 -0.05
N THR A 36 6.97 11.42 -0.23
CA THR A 36 6.59 12.76 -0.66
C THR A 36 6.20 12.73 -2.15
N ALA A 37 5.59 13.81 -2.62
CA ALA A 37 5.24 13.93 -4.03
C ALA A 37 6.49 13.81 -4.92
N ASP A 38 7.61 14.40 -4.50
CA ASP A 38 8.87 14.32 -5.24
C ASP A 38 9.40 12.89 -5.30
N GLU A 39 9.32 12.15 -4.20
CA GLU A 39 9.73 10.75 -4.15
C GLU A 39 8.85 9.89 -5.04
N GLN A 40 7.55 10.14 -5.04
CA GLN A 40 6.61 9.44 -5.91
C GLN A 40 6.94 9.69 -7.38
N ASN A 41 7.20 10.94 -7.74
CA ASN A 41 7.53 11.32 -9.10
C ASN A 41 8.84 10.68 -9.56
N ALA A 42 9.84 10.66 -8.69
CA ALA A 42 11.13 10.05 -9.00
C ALA A 42 10.99 8.55 -9.24
N TYR A 43 10.23 7.88 -8.39
CA TYR A 43 9.98 6.45 -8.55
C TYR A 43 9.23 6.16 -9.85
N LEU A 44 8.20 6.95 -10.14
CA LEU A 44 7.38 6.82 -11.33
C LEU A 44 8.21 7.02 -12.59
N ASP A 45 9.08 8.03 -12.63
CA ASP A 45 9.95 8.30 -13.76
C ASP A 45 10.93 7.15 -14.03
N LYS A 46 11.40 6.52 -12.97
CA LYS A 46 12.38 5.45 -13.06
C LYS A 46 11.77 4.10 -13.39
N HIS A 47 10.60 3.80 -12.83
CA HIS A 47 10.00 2.46 -12.87
C HIS A 47 8.72 2.35 -13.69
N GLY A 48 8.02 3.46 -13.93
CA GLY A 48 6.77 3.47 -14.68
C GLY A 48 5.53 3.14 -13.85
N TRP A 49 4.37 3.26 -14.50
CA TRP A 49 3.08 3.12 -13.83
C TRP A 49 2.80 1.72 -13.29
N ASN A 50 3.26 0.68 -13.99
CA ASN A 50 3.00 -0.69 -13.54
C ASN A 50 3.66 -0.98 -12.19
N GLU A 51 4.92 -0.58 -12.04
CA GLU A 51 5.63 -0.79 -10.77
C GLU A 51 5.15 0.18 -9.69
N TYR A 52 4.83 1.41 -10.07
CA TYR A 52 4.27 2.39 -9.14
C TYR A 52 3.00 1.84 -8.48
N GLY A 53 2.11 1.27 -9.30
CA GLY A 53 0.85 0.74 -8.81
C GLY A 53 0.96 -0.43 -7.84
N LEU A 54 2.10 -1.14 -7.84
CA LEU A 54 2.31 -2.27 -6.92
C LEU A 54 2.38 -1.85 -5.45
N TRP A 55 2.49 -0.56 -5.19
CA TRP A 55 2.59 -0.04 -3.82
C TRP A 55 1.26 0.47 -3.27
N PHE A 56 0.16 0.22 -4.00
CA PHE A 56 -1.18 0.71 -3.64
C PHE A 56 -2.16 -0.44 -3.72
N LEU A 57 -2.90 -0.70 -2.65
CA LEU A 57 -3.85 -1.83 -2.61
C LEU A 57 -5.19 -1.54 -3.25
N GLY A 58 -5.47 -0.29 -3.60
CA GLY A 58 -6.71 0.07 -4.27
C GLY A 58 -6.47 0.65 -5.65
N ILE A 59 -7.37 0.32 -6.57
CA ILE A 59 -7.37 0.88 -7.91
C ILE A 59 -8.76 1.48 -8.20
N ASP A 60 -8.79 2.76 -8.57
CA ASP A 60 -10.01 3.38 -9.07
C ASP A 60 -10.10 3.04 -10.56
N THR A 61 -10.98 2.11 -10.89
CA THR A 61 -11.10 1.61 -12.25
C THR A 61 -11.67 2.62 -13.25
N GLU A 62 -12.25 3.70 -12.75
CA GLU A 62 -12.78 4.78 -13.60
C GLU A 62 -11.75 5.85 -13.89
N ALA A 63 -10.63 5.86 -13.21
CA ALA A 63 -9.56 6.82 -13.43
C ALA A 63 -8.61 6.31 -14.52
N SER A 64 -7.98 7.24 -15.23
CA SER A 64 -7.02 6.91 -16.27
C SER A 64 -5.84 6.10 -15.69
N GLU A 65 -5.33 5.13 -16.45
CA GLU A 65 -4.23 4.28 -16.03
C GLU A 65 -2.95 5.05 -15.76
N GLU A 66 -2.76 6.20 -16.38
CA GLU A 66 -1.55 6.99 -16.23
C GLU A 66 -1.77 8.23 -15.37
N THR A 67 -2.46 8.04 -14.25
CA THR A 67 -2.67 9.11 -13.26
C THR A 67 -2.46 8.56 -11.85
N LYS A 68 -1.98 9.41 -10.95
CA LYS A 68 -1.84 9.05 -9.54
C LYS A 68 -3.18 8.81 -8.88
N GLY A 69 -4.24 9.48 -9.36
CA GLY A 69 -5.58 9.33 -8.80
C GLY A 69 -6.17 7.94 -8.97
N ARG A 70 -5.61 7.13 -9.88
CA ARG A 70 -6.04 5.74 -10.05
C ARG A 70 -5.64 4.87 -8.87
N TYR A 71 -4.54 5.20 -8.19
CA TYR A 71 -3.95 4.35 -7.15
C TYR A 71 -4.22 4.90 -5.76
N GLU A 72 -4.79 4.05 -4.90
CA GLU A 72 -5.18 4.42 -3.54
C GLU A 72 -4.70 3.38 -2.54
N PHE A 73 -4.70 3.75 -1.27
CA PHE A 73 -4.30 2.89 -0.15
C PHE A 73 -2.82 2.46 -0.24
N PRO A 74 -1.90 3.42 -0.18
CA PRO A 74 -0.47 3.09 -0.14
C PRO A 74 -0.12 2.40 1.18
N TYR A 75 0.83 1.48 1.12
CA TYR A 75 1.24 0.69 2.30
C TYR A 75 2.74 0.70 2.54
N GLY A 76 3.51 1.35 1.69
CA GLY A 76 4.97 1.33 1.80
C GLY A 76 5.62 2.56 1.20
N ASP A 77 6.94 2.60 1.24
CA ASP A 77 7.74 3.74 0.80
C ASP A 77 8.53 3.47 -0.49
N PHE A 78 8.04 2.56 -1.33
CA PHE A 78 8.69 2.10 -2.56
C PHE A 78 9.97 1.29 -2.31
N ARG A 79 10.21 0.90 -1.07
CA ARG A 79 11.32 0.03 -0.69
C ARG A 79 10.87 -1.06 0.26
N ARG A 80 10.07 -0.70 1.26
CA ARG A 80 9.62 -1.61 2.31
C ARG A 80 8.15 -1.39 2.60
N VAL A 81 7.52 -2.44 3.12
CA VAL A 81 6.18 -2.33 3.69
C VAL A 81 6.31 -1.68 5.06
N HIS A 82 5.56 -0.62 5.30
CA HIS A 82 5.53 0.04 6.60
C HIS A 82 4.32 -0.42 7.40
N ARG A 83 4.55 -0.91 8.61
CA ARG A 83 3.45 -1.34 9.48
C ARG A 83 2.47 -0.19 9.73
N CYS A 84 2.97 1.01 9.97
CA CYS A 84 2.11 2.18 10.15
C CYS A 84 1.29 2.50 8.90
N GLY A 85 1.85 2.29 7.71
CA GLY A 85 1.13 2.48 6.45
C GLY A 85 0.01 1.48 6.27
N VAL A 86 0.27 0.20 6.60
CA VAL A 86 -0.75 -0.85 6.55
C VAL A 86 -1.90 -0.54 7.50
N ILE A 87 -1.59 -0.16 8.73
CA ILE A 87 -2.60 0.18 9.74
C ILE A 87 -3.45 1.38 9.30
N SER A 88 -2.80 2.42 8.79
CA SER A 88 -3.47 3.62 8.31
C SER A 88 -4.42 3.30 7.15
N ALA A 89 -3.94 2.52 6.19
CA ALA A 89 -4.74 2.12 5.02
C ALA A 89 -5.91 1.22 5.43
N GLU A 90 -5.68 0.29 6.35
CA GLU A 90 -6.72 -0.60 6.88
C GLU A 90 -7.85 0.20 7.51
N SER A 91 -7.48 1.19 8.31
CA SER A 91 -8.44 2.05 8.99
C SER A 91 -9.29 2.84 7.98
N ARG A 92 -8.65 3.38 6.95
CA ARG A 92 -9.34 4.12 5.90
C ARG A 92 -10.27 3.23 5.07
N ALA A 93 -9.81 2.04 4.72
CA ALA A 93 -10.62 1.10 3.95
C ALA A 93 -11.87 0.70 4.72
N ALA A 94 -11.74 0.43 6.01
CA ALA A 94 -12.87 0.11 6.86
C ALA A 94 -13.83 1.30 6.99
N GLN A 95 -13.31 2.50 7.13
CA GLN A 95 -14.11 3.72 7.27
C GLN A 95 -14.99 3.97 6.05
N TYR A 96 -14.48 3.65 4.85
CA TYR A 96 -15.20 3.88 3.59
C TYR A 96 -15.82 2.61 3.02
N ASP A 97 -15.93 1.56 3.82
CA ASP A 97 -16.59 0.30 3.45
C ASP A 97 -15.98 -0.43 2.26
N HIS A 98 -14.66 -0.28 2.06
CA HIS A 98 -13.93 -1.07 1.07
C HIS A 98 -13.51 -2.41 1.69
N ASP A 99 -14.47 -3.31 1.85
CA ASP A 99 -14.30 -4.55 2.61
C ASP A 99 -13.18 -5.46 2.10
N GLU A 100 -13.05 -5.62 0.79
CA GLU A 100 -12.00 -6.47 0.23
C GLU A 100 -10.61 -5.91 0.49
N ILE A 101 -10.47 -4.60 0.38
CA ILE A 101 -9.20 -3.91 0.64
C ILE A 101 -8.88 -3.97 2.12
N ALA A 102 -9.88 -3.73 2.97
CA ALA A 102 -9.71 -3.81 4.42
C ALA A 102 -9.27 -5.21 4.86
N LYS A 103 -9.88 -6.26 4.27
CA LYS A 103 -9.50 -7.65 4.56
C LYS A 103 -8.07 -7.95 4.13
N ALA A 104 -7.68 -7.48 2.96
CA ALA A 104 -6.31 -7.68 2.47
C ALA A 104 -5.30 -7.00 3.38
N LEU A 105 -5.60 -5.78 3.81
CA LEU A 105 -4.72 -5.04 4.72
C LEU A 105 -4.66 -5.69 6.10
N ALA A 106 -5.78 -6.23 6.59
CA ALA A 106 -5.80 -6.97 7.85
C ALA A 106 -4.89 -8.20 7.77
N GLU A 107 -4.89 -8.89 6.64
CA GLU A 107 -3.99 -10.02 6.41
C GLU A 107 -2.53 -9.57 6.48
N LEU A 108 -2.19 -8.47 5.80
CA LEU A 108 -0.83 -7.95 5.81
C LEU A 108 -0.42 -7.52 7.21
N HIS A 109 -1.33 -6.92 7.95
CA HIS A 109 -1.09 -6.53 9.34
C HIS A 109 -0.76 -7.75 10.21
N GLU A 110 -1.54 -8.83 10.06
CA GLU A 110 -1.28 -10.08 10.78
C GLU A 110 0.06 -10.70 10.38
N MET A 111 0.41 -10.67 9.11
CA MET A 111 1.69 -11.18 8.64
C MET A 111 2.85 -10.41 9.26
N LEU A 112 2.74 -9.09 9.33
CA LEU A 112 3.78 -8.25 9.92
C LEU A 112 3.97 -8.56 11.41
N ASP A 113 2.89 -8.73 12.13
CA ASP A 113 2.95 -9.03 13.57
C ASP A 113 3.39 -10.47 13.82
N GLY A 114 3.00 -11.40 12.95
CA GLY A 114 3.37 -12.81 13.07
C GLY A 114 4.84 -13.08 12.87
N GLU A 115 5.54 -12.25 12.13
CA GLU A 115 6.97 -12.43 11.88
C GLU A 115 7.84 -12.18 13.12
N HIS A 116 7.24 -11.72 14.20
CA HIS A 116 7.95 -11.53 15.45
C HIS A 116 8.06 -12.80 16.29
N ALA A 117 7.34 -13.80 15.90
CA ALA A 117 7.32 -15.06 16.66
C ALA A 117 8.65 -15.80 16.62
#